data_fe9aba2dd3355acd32a0b1015722128d
#
_entry.id   fe9aba2dd3355acd32a0b1015722128d
#
_cell.length_a   1.000
_cell.length_b   1.000
_cell.length_c   1.000
_cell.angle_alpha   90.00
_cell.angle_beta   90.00
_cell.angle_gamma   90.00
#
_symmetry.space_group_name_H-M   'P 1'
#
loop_
_entity.id
_entity.type
_entity.pdbx_description
1 polymer ?
#
loop_
_entity_poly.entity_id
_entity_poly.type
_entity_poly.pdbx_seq_one_letter_code
_entity_poly.pdbx_strand_id
1 'polypeptide(L)'
;TVANAAGMSPAQPSERASAAPSAEAAPGARLYRHLGAAVDIGTTTIAAVLYREGRAVGTMGAWNPQSVFGADVISRMEASLEGKADKLAAIVREAVSCLLTELAEHAGESAEAIETVIITGNTSMLYFLTQKDPRCLSRAPFEADELFGWWTIGEALDLSCRKADVYLPRCMSAFVGADITTAILGSGLTETDRIPGADGSRKEAAAAIDTNVSCGELNGVSAARGGRSRLMVDVGTNGEIVLFHKERLICCATAAGPAFEGAGLSCGMRG
;
A
#
# COMPACT_ATOMS: atom_id res chain seq x y z
N THR A 1 49.11 -14.39 11.11
CA THR A 1 48.34 -15.42 10.40
C THR A 1 46.87 -14.97 10.39
N VAL A 2 46.46 -14.45 9.26
CA VAL A 2 45.11 -13.93 9.00
C VAL A 2 44.26 -15.14 8.64
N ALA A 3 43.19 -15.39 9.37
CA ALA A 3 42.16 -16.36 9.01
C ALA A 3 40.95 -15.63 8.41
N ASN A 4 40.64 -15.94 7.15
CA ASN A 4 39.49 -15.54 6.35
C ASN A 4 38.18 -15.93 7.05
N ALA A 5 37.31 -14.96 7.29
CA ALA A 5 35.89 -15.19 7.48
C ALA A 5 35.19 -14.81 6.18
N ALA A 6 35.03 -15.79 5.30
CA ALA A 6 34.21 -15.70 4.10
C ALA A 6 32.79 -16.21 4.41
N GLY A 7 31.80 -15.48 3.99
CA GLY A 7 30.51 -16.02 3.57
C GLY A 7 29.45 -16.19 4.64
N MET A 8 28.80 -15.08 5.04
CA MET A 8 27.40 -15.15 5.41
C MET A 8 26.60 -14.46 4.29
N SER A 9 26.03 -15.29 3.43
CA SER A 9 24.97 -14.90 2.51
C SER A 9 23.76 -14.42 3.31
N PRO A 10 23.11 -13.31 2.97
CA PRO A 10 21.88 -12.93 3.65
C PRO A 10 20.83 -14.02 3.44
N ALA A 11 20.21 -14.47 4.53
CA ALA A 11 19.13 -15.43 4.47
C ALA A 11 17.98 -14.83 3.66
N GLN A 12 17.64 -15.46 2.54
CA GLN A 12 16.44 -15.13 1.77
C GLN A 12 15.20 -15.42 2.62
N PRO A 13 14.18 -14.56 2.62
CA PRO A 13 12.92 -14.87 3.26
C PRO A 13 12.34 -16.12 2.59
N SER A 14 11.98 -17.12 3.42
CA SER A 14 11.44 -18.38 2.95
C SER A 14 10.16 -18.16 2.15
N GLU A 15 10.19 -18.57 0.88
CA GLU A 15 9.01 -18.72 0.04
C GLU A 15 7.99 -19.61 0.74
N ARG A 16 6.89 -19.01 1.19
CA ARG A 16 5.67 -19.73 1.46
C ARG A 16 4.61 -19.26 0.48
N ALA A 17 4.60 -19.90 -0.69
CA ALA A 17 3.40 -19.92 -1.52
C ALA A 17 2.31 -20.66 -0.73
N SER A 18 1.43 -19.93 -0.08
CA SER A 18 0.26 -20.48 0.59
C SER A 18 -0.81 -20.71 -0.46
N ALA A 19 -0.99 -21.94 -0.89
CA ALA A 19 -2.14 -22.34 -1.70
C ALA A 19 -3.40 -22.20 -0.84
N ALA A 20 -4.35 -21.37 -1.28
CA ALA A 20 -5.66 -21.24 -0.65
C ALA A 20 -6.49 -22.54 -0.87
N PRO A 21 -7.31 -22.97 0.12
CA PRO A 21 -8.12 -24.16 -0.01
C PRO A 21 -9.19 -24.01 -1.10
N SER A 22 -9.35 -25.02 -1.94
CA SER A 22 -10.36 -25.12 -2.99
C SER A 22 -11.77 -25.12 -2.38
N ALA A 23 -12.56 -24.08 -2.65
CA ALA A 23 -13.99 -24.06 -2.36
C ALA A 23 -14.78 -24.27 -3.65
N GLU A 24 -15.68 -25.25 -3.68
CA GLU A 24 -16.58 -25.55 -4.79
C GLU A 24 -17.49 -24.36 -5.14
N ALA A 25 -17.59 -24.07 -6.43
CA ALA A 25 -18.38 -22.96 -6.95
C ALA A 25 -19.88 -23.27 -6.91
N ALA A 26 -20.68 -22.33 -6.41
CA ALA A 26 -22.14 -22.39 -6.49
C ALA A 26 -22.62 -22.25 -7.95
N PRO A 27 -23.65 -23.03 -8.40
CA PRO A 27 -24.13 -22.98 -9.77
C PRO A 27 -24.92 -21.67 -10.01
N GLY A 28 -24.47 -20.87 -10.99
CA GLY A 28 -25.18 -19.68 -11.48
C GLY A 28 -24.38 -18.37 -11.54
N ALA A 29 -23.14 -18.33 -11.10
CA ALA A 29 -22.29 -17.15 -11.26
C ALA A 29 -21.82 -17.06 -12.73
N ARG A 30 -22.11 -15.96 -13.42
CA ARG A 30 -21.46 -15.62 -14.69
C ARG A 30 -19.96 -15.66 -14.45
N LEU A 31 -19.26 -16.48 -15.23
CA LEU A 31 -17.82 -16.61 -15.21
C LEU A 31 -17.18 -15.27 -15.63
N TYR A 32 -16.91 -14.40 -14.68
CA TYR A 32 -16.03 -13.28 -14.88
C TYR A 32 -14.61 -13.84 -14.85
N ARG A 33 -14.03 -14.02 -16.03
CA ARG A 33 -12.62 -14.46 -16.18
C ARG A 33 -11.65 -13.31 -15.94
N HIS A 34 -11.95 -12.43 -14.99
CA HIS A 34 -11.10 -11.29 -14.71
C HIS A 34 -9.95 -11.70 -13.81
N LEU A 35 -8.74 -11.62 -14.34
CA LEU A 35 -7.52 -11.70 -13.56
C LEU A 35 -7.16 -10.28 -13.12
N GLY A 36 -7.09 -10.06 -11.82
CA GLY A 36 -6.73 -8.77 -11.24
C GLY A 36 -5.64 -8.93 -10.20
N ALA A 37 -4.91 -7.86 -9.93
CA ALA A 37 -3.88 -7.84 -8.91
C ALA A 37 -4.04 -6.64 -7.98
N ALA A 38 -3.66 -6.84 -6.72
CA ALA A 38 -3.47 -5.77 -5.75
C ALA A 38 -2.00 -5.77 -5.33
N VAL A 39 -1.38 -4.59 -5.35
CA VAL A 39 0.03 -4.38 -4.99
C VAL A 39 0.11 -3.34 -3.91
N ASP A 40 0.86 -3.63 -2.85
CA ASP A 40 1.21 -2.66 -1.82
C ASP A 40 2.71 -2.36 -1.86
N ILE A 41 3.05 -1.11 -2.14
CA ILE A 41 4.44 -0.64 -2.18
C ILE A 41 4.79 -0.01 -0.83
N GLY A 42 5.24 -0.85 0.10
CA GLY A 42 5.79 -0.38 1.37
C GLY A 42 7.21 0.18 1.23
N THR A 43 7.66 0.91 2.24
CA THR A 43 9.03 1.45 2.29
C THR A 43 10.06 0.33 2.29
N THR A 44 9.79 -0.77 3.00
CA THR A 44 10.71 -1.89 3.17
C THR A 44 10.41 -3.06 2.24
N THR A 45 9.14 -3.37 2.03
CA THR A 45 8.67 -4.53 1.26
C THR A 45 7.63 -4.12 0.23
N ILE A 46 7.54 -4.89 -0.85
CA ILE A 46 6.46 -4.81 -1.83
C ILE A 46 5.70 -6.13 -1.73
N ALA A 47 4.39 -6.07 -1.56
CA ALA A 47 3.52 -7.24 -1.54
C ALA A 47 2.53 -7.20 -2.69
N ALA A 48 2.25 -8.36 -3.28
CA ALA A 48 1.27 -8.49 -4.35
C ALA A 48 0.36 -9.69 -4.13
N VAL A 49 -0.90 -9.53 -4.47
CA VAL A 49 -1.92 -10.59 -4.45
C VAL A 49 -2.58 -10.66 -5.81
N LEU A 50 -2.63 -11.84 -6.38
CA LEU A 50 -3.35 -12.11 -7.63
C LEU A 50 -4.73 -12.66 -7.33
N TYR A 51 -5.74 -12.12 -7.99
CA TYR A 51 -7.13 -12.52 -7.87
C TYR A 51 -7.66 -13.04 -9.19
N ARG A 52 -8.41 -14.14 -9.14
CA ARG A 52 -9.22 -14.65 -10.24
C ARG A 52 -10.67 -14.73 -9.76
N GLU A 53 -11.58 -14.05 -10.49
CA GLU A 53 -13.01 -14.04 -10.13
C GLU A 53 -13.29 -13.63 -8.67
N GLY A 54 -12.53 -12.64 -8.18
CA GLY A 54 -12.64 -12.14 -6.81
C GLY A 54 -12.06 -13.03 -5.72
N ARG A 55 -11.39 -14.13 -6.08
CA ARG A 55 -10.69 -15.02 -5.14
C ARG A 55 -9.18 -14.86 -5.26
N ALA A 56 -8.49 -14.76 -4.15
CA ALA A 56 -7.04 -14.77 -4.15
C ALA A 56 -6.53 -16.14 -4.63
N VAL A 57 -5.69 -16.13 -5.67
CA VAL A 57 -5.08 -17.33 -6.27
C VAL A 57 -3.58 -17.42 -6.02
N GLY A 58 -2.95 -16.33 -5.56
CA GLY A 58 -1.55 -16.30 -5.18
C GLY A 58 -1.20 -15.03 -4.43
N THR A 59 -0.20 -15.10 -3.58
CA THR A 59 0.40 -13.96 -2.90
C THR A 59 1.90 -14.06 -2.98
N MET A 60 2.58 -12.94 -3.15
CA MET A 60 4.04 -12.87 -3.22
C MET A 60 4.53 -11.55 -2.64
N GLY A 61 5.76 -11.54 -2.14
CA GLY A 61 6.39 -10.34 -1.62
C GLY A 61 7.88 -10.32 -1.91
N ALA A 62 8.43 -9.12 -2.01
CA ALA A 62 9.84 -8.87 -2.21
C ALA A 62 10.31 -7.69 -1.36
N TRP A 63 11.59 -7.60 -1.11
CA TRP A 63 12.20 -6.39 -0.55
C TRP A 63 12.07 -5.25 -1.56
N ASN A 64 11.75 -4.05 -1.05
CA ASN A 64 11.70 -2.86 -1.91
C ASN A 64 13.14 -2.49 -2.34
N PRO A 65 13.47 -2.64 -3.65
CA PRO A 65 14.83 -2.42 -4.13
C PRO A 65 15.24 -0.95 -4.08
N GLN A 66 14.31 -0.03 -3.86
CA GLN A 66 14.63 1.39 -3.66
C GLN A 66 15.49 1.63 -2.41
N SER A 67 15.67 0.62 -1.54
CA SER A 67 16.58 0.66 -0.38
C SER A 67 18.03 0.98 -0.76
N VAL A 68 18.45 0.74 -2.00
CA VAL A 68 19.78 1.12 -2.50
C VAL A 68 19.97 2.65 -2.61
N PHE A 69 18.87 3.42 -2.65
CA PHE A 69 18.87 4.88 -2.68
C PHE A 69 18.64 5.49 -1.30
N GLY A 70 18.21 4.71 -0.33
CA GLY A 70 17.96 5.14 1.04
C GLY A 70 17.14 4.12 1.81
N ALA A 71 17.45 3.94 3.08
CA ALA A 71 16.75 2.99 3.94
C ALA A 71 15.31 3.47 4.29
N ASP A 72 15.08 4.77 4.29
CA ASP A 72 13.84 5.42 4.66
C ASP A 72 13.31 6.34 3.54
N VAL A 73 12.11 6.88 3.75
CA VAL A 73 11.43 7.75 2.79
C VAL A 73 12.20 9.06 2.55
N ILE A 74 12.78 9.65 3.60
CA ILE A 74 13.47 10.95 3.51
C ILE A 74 14.71 10.82 2.64
N SER A 75 15.56 9.83 2.90
CA SER A 75 16.76 9.55 2.11
C SER A 75 16.43 9.31 0.62
N ARG A 76 15.29 8.65 0.32
CA ARG A 76 14.85 8.45 -1.07
C ARG A 76 14.33 9.73 -1.71
N MET A 77 13.65 10.60 -0.94
CA MET A 77 13.26 11.94 -1.43
C MET A 77 14.50 12.75 -1.80
N GLU A 78 15.52 12.76 -0.94
CA GLU A 78 16.79 13.42 -1.21
C GLU A 78 17.46 12.88 -2.49
N ALA A 79 17.54 11.55 -2.62
CA ALA A 79 18.07 10.92 -3.83
C ALA A 79 17.27 11.31 -5.08
N SER A 80 15.93 11.39 -4.99
CA SER A 80 15.08 11.86 -6.08
C SER A 80 15.41 13.31 -6.49
N LEU A 81 15.54 14.20 -5.50
CA LEU A 81 15.88 15.61 -5.70
C LEU A 81 17.30 15.82 -6.24
N GLU A 82 18.22 14.87 -6.00
CA GLU A 82 19.57 14.81 -6.56
C GLU A 82 19.61 14.26 -8.01
N GLY A 83 18.46 14.09 -8.66
CA GLY A 83 18.37 13.63 -10.05
C GLY A 83 18.34 12.13 -10.24
N LYS A 84 17.97 11.36 -9.20
CA LYS A 84 17.84 9.89 -9.29
C LYS A 84 16.37 9.44 -9.40
N ALA A 85 15.43 10.36 -9.67
CA ALA A 85 14.00 10.09 -9.78
C ALA A 85 13.67 8.97 -10.78
N ASP A 86 14.28 9.02 -11.97
CA ASP A 86 14.10 8.01 -13.01
C ASP A 86 14.53 6.61 -12.55
N LYS A 87 15.64 6.52 -11.81
CA LYS A 87 16.15 5.26 -11.29
C LYS A 87 15.28 4.70 -10.19
N LEU A 88 14.78 5.58 -9.29
CA LEU A 88 13.84 5.21 -8.24
C LEU A 88 12.54 4.63 -8.83
N ALA A 89 12.01 5.28 -9.87
CA ALA A 89 10.82 4.79 -10.56
C ALA A 89 11.08 3.47 -11.29
N ALA A 90 12.16 3.40 -12.08
CA ALA A 90 12.47 2.21 -12.85
C ALA A 90 12.61 0.97 -11.98
N ILE A 91 13.35 1.06 -10.87
CA ILE A 91 13.63 -0.10 -10.02
C ILE A 91 12.37 -0.62 -9.29
N VAL A 92 11.46 0.26 -8.89
CA VAL A 92 10.21 -0.16 -8.24
C VAL A 92 9.22 -0.72 -9.26
N ARG A 93 9.14 -0.14 -10.47
CA ARG A 93 8.30 -0.64 -11.58
C ARG A 93 8.76 -2.02 -12.03
N GLU A 94 10.07 -2.23 -12.14
CA GLU A 94 10.65 -3.54 -12.42
C GLU A 94 10.30 -4.56 -11.34
N ALA A 95 10.45 -4.22 -10.06
CA ALA A 95 10.09 -5.11 -8.96
C ALA A 95 8.61 -5.49 -8.96
N VAL A 96 7.72 -4.52 -9.20
CA VAL A 96 6.28 -4.78 -9.33
C VAL A 96 6.02 -5.68 -10.55
N SER A 97 6.66 -5.42 -11.68
CA SER A 97 6.52 -6.23 -12.89
C SER A 97 6.98 -7.67 -12.69
N CYS A 98 8.11 -7.89 -12.00
CA CYS A 98 8.59 -9.22 -11.65
C CYS A 98 7.56 -9.97 -10.78
N LEU A 99 7.06 -9.34 -9.71
CA LEU A 99 6.05 -9.96 -8.84
C LEU A 99 4.76 -10.33 -9.59
N LEU A 100 4.27 -9.44 -10.46
CA LEU A 100 3.07 -9.70 -11.26
C LEU A 100 3.29 -10.83 -12.28
N THR A 101 4.47 -10.88 -12.89
CA THR A 101 4.84 -11.93 -13.85
C THR A 101 4.91 -13.29 -13.15
N GLU A 102 5.65 -13.38 -12.04
CA GLU A 102 5.80 -14.63 -11.29
C GLU A 102 4.46 -15.12 -10.73
N LEU A 103 3.60 -14.22 -10.22
CA LEU A 103 2.26 -14.58 -9.76
C LEU A 103 1.37 -15.11 -10.88
N ALA A 104 1.41 -14.48 -12.07
CA ALA A 104 0.65 -14.92 -13.21
C ALA A 104 1.13 -16.30 -13.70
N GLU A 105 2.44 -16.52 -13.81
CA GLU A 105 3.05 -17.81 -14.20
C GLU A 105 2.67 -18.93 -13.23
N HIS A 106 2.71 -18.70 -11.91
CA HIS A 106 2.26 -19.66 -10.91
C HIS A 106 0.77 -20.00 -11.03
N ALA A 107 -0.03 -19.07 -11.54
CA ALA A 107 -1.45 -19.29 -11.81
C ALA A 107 -1.73 -19.91 -13.20
N GLY A 108 -0.68 -20.21 -13.99
CA GLY A 108 -0.76 -20.77 -15.34
C GLY A 108 -1.14 -19.75 -16.41
N GLU A 109 -0.91 -18.47 -16.15
CA GLU A 109 -1.24 -17.36 -17.03
C GLU A 109 0.02 -16.51 -17.36
N SER A 110 -0.12 -15.57 -18.28
CA SER A 110 0.89 -14.54 -18.52
C SER A 110 0.55 -13.26 -17.80
N ALA A 111 1.52 -12.40 -17.53
CA ALA A 111 1.27 -11.07 -16.96
C ALA A 111 0.32 -10.23 -17.82
N GLU A 112 0.35 -10.41 -19.15
CA GLU A 112 -0.55 -9.72 -20.09
C GLU A 112 -2.03 -10.13 -19.94
N ALA A 113 -2.32 -11.22 -19.23
CA ALA A 113 -3.68 -11.63 -18.92
C ALA A 113 -4.28 -10.90 -17.72
N ILE A 114 -3.47 -10.14 -16.99
CA ILE A 114 -3.94 -9.29 -15.89
C ILE A 114 -4.67 -8.08 -16.49
N GLU A 115 -5.95 -7.93 -16.16
CA GLU A 115 -6.81 -6.89 -16.72
C GLU A 115 -6.85 -5.64 -15.84
N THR A 116 -6.72 -5.81 -14.52
CA THR A 116 -6.80 -4.71 -13.56
C THR A 116 -5.75 -4.85 -12.48
N VAL A 117 -5.07 -3.74 -12.16
CA VAL A 117 -4.12 -3.68 -11.04
C VAL A 117 -4.47 -2.50 -10.14
N ILE A 118 -4.55 -2.74 -8.84
CA ILE A 118 -4.63 -1.67 -7.84
C ILE A 118 -3.28 -1.59 -7.16
N ILE A 119 -2.63 -0.41 -7.22
CA ILE A 119 -1.33 -0.20 -6.59
C ILE A 119 -1.49 0.82 -5.47
N THR A 120 -1.32 0.36 -4.25
CA THR A 120 -1.33 1.19 -3.04
C THR A 120 0.07 1.37 -2.47
N GLY A 121 0.17 2.21 -1.45
CA GLY A 121 1.40 2.50 -0.71
C GLY A 121 1.32 3.87 -0.05
N ASN A 122 2.33 4.22 0.74
CA ASN A 122 2.38 5.57 1.28
C ASN A 122 2.57 6.61 0.16
N THR A 123 2.22 7.87 0.44
CA THR A 123 2.20 8.93 -0.57
C THR A 123 3.53 9.05 -1.32
N SER A 124 4.65 8.96 -0.61
CA SER A 124 5.98 9.08 -1.23
C SER A 124 6.31 7.91 -2.17
N MET A 125 5.86 6.69 -1.86
CA MET A 125 6.06 5.53 -2.74
C MET A 125 5.31 5.71 -4.04
N LEU A 126 4.10 6.27 -4.01
CA LEU A 126 3.34 6.57 -5.22
C LEU A 126 3.97 7.71 -6.03
N TYR A 127 4.56 8.72 -5.37
CA TYR A 127 5.38 9.74 -6.06
C TYR A 127 6.58 9.13 -6.77
N PHE A 128 7.32 8.22 -6.12
CA PHE A 128 8.45 7.56 -6.77
C PHE A 128 8.01 6.65 -7.91
N LEU A 129 6.91 5.90 -7.76
CA LEU A 129 6.35 5.07 -8.83
C LEU A 129 6.00 5.89 -10.07
N THR A 130 5.43 7.08 -9.88
CA THR A 130 4.93 7.95 -10.96
C THR A 130 5.92 9.03 -11.39
N GLN A 131 7.14 9.02 -10.85
CA GLN A 131 8.19 10.01 -11.11
C GLN A 131 7.79 11.47 -10.79
N LYS A 132 6.88 11.66 -9.83
CA LYS A 132 6.54 13.01 -9.38
C LYS A 132 7.64 13.58 -8.50
N ASP A 133 7.79 14.89 -8.57
CA ASP A 133 8.75 15.63 -7.73
C ASP A 133 8.29 15.62 -6.27
N PRO A 134 9.03 14.98 -5.34
CA PRO A 134 8.62 14.86 -3.95
C PRO A 134 8.94 16.10 -3.12
N ARG A 135 9.33 17.23 -3.73
CA ARG A 135 9.77 18.45 -3.03
C ARG A 135 8.69 18.99 -2.09
N CYS A 136 7.42 18.92 -2.50
CA CYS A 136 6.29 19.34 -1.69
C CYS A 136 6.10 18.49 -0.43
N LEU A 137 6.52 17.21 -0.45
CA LEU A 137 6.46 16.31 0.69
C LEU A 137 7.64 16.50 1.66
N SER A 138 8.77 17.05 1.18
CA SER A 138 10.03 17.18 1.93
C SER A 138 10.22 18.54 2.60
N ARG A 139 9.35 19.51 2.30
CA ARG A 139 9.47 20.89 2.78
C ARG A 139 8.15 21.40 3.35
N ALA A 140 8.24 22.22 4.41
CA ALA A 140 7.06 22.89 4.94
C ALA A 140 6.34 23.70 3.85
N PRO A 141 5.02 23.67 3.79
CA PRO A 141 4.06 23.16 4.78
C PRO A 141 3.80 21.64 4.71
N PHE A 142 4.55 20.85 3.92
CA PHE A 142 4.41 19.41 3.75
C PHE A 142 3.03 19.02 3.17
N GLU A 143 2.60 19.74 2.16
CA GLU A 143 1.34 19.50 1.46
C GLU A 143 1.60 18.80 0.13
N ALA A 144 0.95 17.67 -0.09
CA ALA A 144 1.03 16.94 -1.34
C ALA A 144 0.30 17.71 -2.45
N ASP A 145 0.96 17.95 -3.56
CA ASP A 145 0.37 18.55 -4.77
C ASP A 145 -0.41 17.52 -5.60
N GLU A 146 -0.22 16.23 -5.31
CA GLU A 146 -0.96 15.13 -5.92
C GLU A 146 -1.38 14.12 -4.85
N LEU A 147 -2.66 13.80 -4.78
CA LEU A 147 -3.23 12.82 -3.87
C LEU A 147 -3.74 11.57 -4.57
N PHE A 148 -3.51 11.42 -5.87
CA PHE A 148 -3.93 10.29 -6.68
C PHE A 148 -5.47 10.10 -6.70
N GLY A 149 -5.96 8.87 -6.77
CA GLY A 149 -7.40 8.59 -6.92
C GLY A 149 -7.81 8.53 -8.38
N TRP A 150 -6.93 8.13 -9.29
CA TRP A 150 -7.17 8.09 -10.73
C TRP A 150 -6.68 6.79 -11.38
N TRP A 151 -7.17 6.57 -12.59
CA TRP A 151 -6.83 5.41 -13.42
C TRP A 151 -5.77 5.75 -14.45
N THR A 152 -4.93 4.78 -14.77
CA THR A 152 -3.97 4.79 -15.87
C THR A 152 -3.90 3.39 -16.49
N ILE A 153 -2.93 3.15 -17.36
CA ILE A 153 -2.68 1.84 -17.96
C ILE A 153 -1.28 1.34 -17.57
N GLY A 154 -1.08 0.03 -17.57
CA GLY A 154 0.19 -0.58 -17.22
C GLY A 154 1.36 -0.07 -18.06
N GLU A 155 1.13 0.20 -19.35
CA GLU A 155 2.14 0.78 -20.25
C GLU A 155 2.67 2.13 -19.77
N ALA A 156 1.82 3.00 -19.24
CA ALA A 156 2.24 4.32 -18.74
C ALA A 156 3.14 4.25 -17.50
N LEU A 157 3.11 3.12 -16.81
CA LEU A 157 3.97 2.84 -15.65
C LEU A 157 5.05 1.79 -15.96
N ASP A 158 5.29 1.48 -17.22
CA ASP A 158 6.28 0.47 -17.68
C ASP A 158 6.10 -0.90 -17.00
N LEU A 159 4.86 -1.32 -16.70
CA LEU A 159 4.57 -2.61 -16.08
C LEU A 159 4.50 -3.74 -17.10
N SER A 160 4.76 -4.98 -16.66
CA SER A 160 4.66 -6.19 -17.50
C SER A 160 3.26 -6.43 -18.05
N CYS A 161 2.22 -6.06 -17.31
CA CYS A 161 0.81 -6.09 -17.74
C CYS A 161 0.41 -4.79 -18.47
N ARG A 162 1.01 -4.53 -19.63
CA ARG A 162 0.93 -3.23 -20.34
C ARG A 162 -0.48 -2.71 -20.57
N LYS A 163 -1.44 -3.62 -20.85
CA LYS A 163 -2.84 -3.27 -21.18
C LYS A 163 -3.76 -3.22 -19.97
N ALA A 164 -3.27 -3.60 -18.80
CA ALA A 164 -4.08 -3.56 -17.59
C ALA A 164 -4.52 -2.14 -17.23
N ASP A 165 -5.75 -2.01 -16.79
CA ASP A 165 -6.22 -0.80 -16.12
C ASP A 165 -5.58 -0.72 -14.74
N VAL A 166 -4.83 0.34 -14.45
CA VAL A 166 -4.15 0.53 -13.17
C VAL A 166 -4.80 1.65 -12.38
N TYR A 167 -5.27 1.34 -11.19
CA TYR A 167 -5.81 2.31 -10.25
C TYR A 167 -4.81 2.62 -9.15
N LEU A 168 -4.53 3.90 -8.96
CA LEU A 168 -3.77 4.41 -7.83
C LEU A 168 -4.76 5.03 -6.84
N PRO A 169 -5.05 4.39 -5.70
CA PRO A 169 -6.03 4.89 -4.76
C PRO A 169 -5.63 6.23 -4.17
N ARG A 170 -6.65 7.00 -3.75
CA ARG A 170 -6.43 8.34 -3.20
C ARG A 170 -5.70 8.28 -1.86
N CYS A 171 -4.62 9.03 -1.74
CA CYS A 171 -3.97 9.34 -0.47
C CYS A 171 -4.80 10.37 0.32
N MET A 172 -4.69 10.35 1.63
CA MET A 172 -5.36 11.33 2.49
C MET A 172 -4.55 12.61 2.65
N SER A 173 -3.22 12.48 2.74
CA SER A 173 -2.30 13.62 2.91
C SER A 173 -0.88 13.24 2.46
N ALA A 174 0.06 14.15 2.66
CA ALA A 174 1.49 13.90 2.43
C ALA A 174 2.04 12.71 3.25
N PHE A 175 1.50 12.48 4.45
CA PHE A 175 1.99 11.46 5.39
C PHE A 175 0.96 10.35 5.70
N VAL A 176 -0.22 10.39 5.09
CA VAL A 176 -1.22 9.32 5.19
C VAL A 176 -1.58 8.90 3.77
N GLY A 177 -1.03 7.78 3.37
CA GLY A 177 -1.05 7.32 1.99
C GLY A 177 -2.29 6.53 1.58
N ALA A 178 -2.21 5.96 0.39
CA ALA A 178 -3.26 5.11 -0.17
C ALA A 178 -3.34 3.74 0.54
N ASP A 179 -2.25 3.26 1.13
CA ASP A 179 -2.18 2.11 2.02
C ASP A 179 -3.23 2.23 3.15
N ILE A 180 -3.25 3.37 3.82
CA ILE A 180 -4.22 3.65 4.89
C ILE A 180 -5.64 3.77 4.34
N THR A 181 -5.83 4.43 3.19
CA THR A 181 -7.16 4.52 2.56
C THR A 181 -7.71 3.14 2.24
N THR A 182 -6.89 2.26 1.67
CA THR A 182 -7.31 0.88 1.35
C THR A 182 -7.48 0.02 2.59
N ALA A 183 -6.66 0.20 3.64
CA ALA A 183 -6.83 -0.48 4.92
C ALA A 183 -8.15 -0.09 5.62
N ILE A 184 -8.55 1.18 5.58
CA ILE A 184 -9.85 1.64 6.09
C ILE A 184 -11.00 0.92 5.37
N LEU A 185 -10.93 0.85 4.03
CA LEU A 185 -11.94 0.16 3.22
C LEU A 185 -11.95 -1.34 3.51
N GLY A 186 -10.78 -1.98 3.52
CA GLY A 186 -10.64 -3.42 3.72
C GLY A 186 -11.02 -3.88 5.13
N SER A 187 -10.80 -3.05 6.16
CA SER A 187 -11.16 -3.36 7.55
C SER A 187 -12.64 -3.15 7.88
N GLY A 188 -13.40 -2.50 7.00
CA GLY A 188 -14.78 -2.10 7.29
C GLY A 188 -14.89 -1.06 8.42
N LEU A 189 -13.82 -0.27 8.66
CA LEU A 189 -13.77 0.70 9.75
C LEU A 189 -14.93 1.71 9.69
N THR A 190 -15.37 2.06 8.50
CA THR A 190 -16.44 3.03 8.23
C THR A 190 -17.82 2.40 8.08
N GLU A 191 -17.92 1.07 8.11
CA GLU A 191 -19.22 0.42 8.01
C GLU A 191 -20.06 0.72 9.26
N THR A 192 -21.20 1.36 9.07
CA THR A 192 -22.17 1.52 10.16
C THR A 192 -22.77 0.17 10.49
N ASP A 193 -22.91 -0.14 11.79
CA ASP A 193 -23.54 -1.38 12.29
C ASP A 193 -24.95 -1.50 11.69
N ARG A 194 -25.09 -2.13 10.53
CA ARG A 194 -26.38 -2.61 10.04
C ARG A 194 -26.71 -3.87 10.81
N ILE A 195 -27.78 -3.81 11.59
CA ILE A 195 -28.40 -4.99 12.20
C ILE A 195 -28.68 -5.98 11.06
N PRO A 196 -28.18 -7.24 11.11
CA PRO A 196 -28.50 -8.22 10.10
C PRO A 196 -30.01 -8.47 10.12
N GLY A 197 -30.76 -8.04 9.11
CA GLY A 197 -32.18 -8.32 9.00
C GLY A 197 -33.06 -7.32 8.27
N ALA A 198 -32.55 -6.23 7.75
CA ALA A 198 -33.35 -5.27 6.99
C ALA A 198 -32.75 -5.01 5.62
N ASP A 199 -33.39 -5.60 4.62
CA ASP A 199 -33.39 -5.24 3.19
C ASP A 199 -32.07 -5.22 2.40
N GLY A 200 -32.08 -6.07 1.36
CA GLY A 200 -30.98 -6.39 0.45
C GLY A 200 -30.58 -5.33 -0.58
N SER A 201 -30.59 -4.05 -0.27
CA SER A 201 -30.07 -3.01 -1.16
C SER A 201 -28.73 -2.45 -0.65
N ARG A 202 -27.64 -2.87 -1.27
CA ARG A 202 -26.32 -2.23 -1.14
C ARG A 202 -26.43 -0.82 -1.74
N LYS A 203 -26.67 0.19 -0.93
CA LYS A 203 -26.41 1.57 -1.31
C LYS A 203 -24.94 1.86 -1.00
N GLU A 204 -24.20 2.19 -2.02
CA GLU A 204 -22.84 2.71 -1.92
C GLU A 204 -22.83 3.96 -1.05
N ALA A 205 -22.33 3.84 0.17
CA ALA A 205 -22.03 4.99 1.00
C ALA A 205 -20.61 5.44 0.67
N ALA A 206 -20.48 6.34 -0.31
CA ALA A 206 -19.29 7.16 -0.43
C ALA A 206 -19.27 8.09 0.79
N ALA A 207 -18.57 7.71 1.85
CA ALA A 207 -18.29 8.62 2.95
C ALA A 207 -17.42 9.76 2.41
N ALA A 208 -17.91 10.99 2.53
CA ALA A 208 -17.12 12.17 2.21
C ALA A 208 -15.92 12.22 3.15
N ILE A 209 -14.74 12.00 2.62
CA ILE A 209 -13.48 12.13 3.35
C ILE A 209 -13.20 13.63 3.45
N ASP A 210 -13.35 14.20 4.64
CA ASP A 210 -12.95 15.59 4.91
C ASP A 210 -11.44 15.63 5.09
N THR A 211 -10.73 16.09 4.06
CA THR A 211 -9.26 16.15 4.02
C THR A 211 -8.68 17.38 4.72
N ASN A 212 -9.50 18.22 5.36
CA ASN A 212 -9.07 19.48 5.97
C ASN A 212 -8.82 19.40 7.48
N VAL A 213 -8.51 18.23 8.04
CA VAL A 213 -8.18 18.13 9.46
C VAL A 213 -6.69 18.37 9.67
N SER A 214 -6.34 19.58 10.09
CA SER A 214 -5.00 19.88 10.63
C SER A 214 -4.81 19.14 11.96
N CYS A 215 -3.64 18.56 12.17
CA CYS A 215 -3.24 17.92 13.41
C CYS A 215 -3.16 19.00 14.52
N GLY A 216 -4.24 19.24 15.28
CA GLY A 216 -4.24 20.29 16.28
C GLY A 216 -5.46 20.42 17.19
N GLU A 217 -6.60 19.86 16.84
CA GLU A 217 -7.82 20.08 17.64
C GLU A 217 -8.37 18.81 18.29
N LEU A 218 -7.70 18.33 19.33
CA LEU A 218 -8.23 17.32 20.27
C LEU A 218 -8.87 17.94 21.50
N ASN A 219 -9.28 19.20 21.48
CA ASN A 219 -9.94 19.86 22.60
C ASN A 219 -11.47 19.77 22.43
N GLY A 220 -12.09 18.83 23.14
CA GLY A 220 -13.53 18.83 23.35
C GLY A 220 -14.29 17.61 22.82
N VAL A 221 -13.87 16.39 23.11
CA VAL A 221 -14.73 15.22 22.91
C VAL A 221 -15.75 15.17 24.04
N SER A 222 -16.86 15.87 23.87
CA SER A 222 -18.05 15.70 24.70
C SER A 222 -18.69 14.34 24.38
N ALA A 223 -18.88 13.51 25.39
CA ALA A 223 -19.55 12.22 25.28
C ALA A 223 -21.05 12.42 24.94
N ALA A 224 -21.35 12.54 23.64
CA ALA A 224 -22.71 12.53 23.14
C ALA A 224 -23.13 11.09 22.79
N ARG A 225 -24.28 10.70 23.30
CA ARG A 225 -24.91 9.37 23.19
C ARG A 225 -25.00 8.91 21.73
N GLY A 226 -24.50 7.70 21.43
CA GLY A 226 -25.06 6.87 20.38
C GLY A 226 -24.15 6.39 19.23
N GLY A 227 -22.87 6.78 19.09
CA GLY A 227 -22.00 6.24 18.03
C GLY A 227 -20.79 5.51 18.62
N ARG A 228 -20.58 4.25 18.24
CA ARG A 228 -19.33 3.56 18.57
C ARG A 228 -18.18 4.22 17.81
N SER A 229 -17.14 4.65 18.53
CA SER A 229 -15.87 5.03 17.92
C SER A 229 -15.10 3.78 17.55
N ARG A 230 -14.43 3.80 16.40
CA ARG A 230 -13.54 2.72 15.94
C ARG A 230 -12.15 3.29 15.71
N LEU A 231 -11.15 2.55 16.12
CA LEU A 231 -9.76 2.92 15.99
C LEU A 231 -9.06 1.86 15.15
N MET A 232 -8.29 2.30 14.17
CA MET A 232 -7.31 1.50 13.45
C MET A 232 -5.93 2.07 13.73
N VAL A 233 -4.98 1.19 13.99
CA VAL A 233 -3.57 1.54 14.17
C VAL A 233 -2.79 0.67 13.21
N ASP A 234 -2.07 1.30 12.30
CA ASP A 234 -1.09 0.64 11.45
C ASP A 234 0.30 0.83 12.07
N VAL A 235 0.97 -0.28 12.34
CA VAL A 235 2.30 -0.29 12.97
C VAL A 235 3.27 -0.93 11.98
N GLY A 236 3.96 -0.09 11.23
CA GLY A 236 4.96 -0.49 10.24
C GLY A 236 6.24 0.34 10.37
N THR A 237 6.95 0.52 9.27
CA THR A 237 8.10 1.44 9.18
C THR A 237 7.68 2.87 9.51
N ASN A 238 6.47 3.26 9.14
CA ASN A 238 5.76 4.43 9.64
C ASN A 238 4.65 3.96 10.60
N GLY A 239 4.05 4.87 11.33
CA GLY A 239 2.91 4.55 12.17
C GLY A 239 1.75 5.49 11.85
N GLU A 240 0.59 4.92 11.55
CA GLU A 240 -0.61 5.69 11.27
C GLU A 240 -1.74 5.29 12.22
N ILE A 241 -2.48 6.29 12.66
CA ILE A 241 -3.64 6.12 13.56
C ILE A 241 -4.86 6.73 12.88
N VAL A 242 -5.92 5.95 12.78
CA VAL A 242 -7.20 6.38 12.19
C VAL A 242 -8.31 6.19 13.20
N LEU A 243 -9.00 7.27 13.52
CA LEU A 243 -10.21 7.26 14.35
C LEU A 243 -11.44 7.53 13.48
N PHE A 244 -12.38 6.62 13.49
CA PHE A 244 -13.72 6.84 12.94
C PHE A 244 -14.70 7.13 14.08
N HIS A 245 -15.29 8.31 14.05
CA HIS A 245 -16.26 8.77 15.06
C HIS A 245 -17.31 9.67 14.42
N LYS A 246 -18.60 9.38 14.64
CA LYS A 246 -19.74 10.18 14.11
C LYS A 246 -19.61 10.48 12.61
N GLU A 247 -19.36 9.46 11.81
CA GLU A 247 -19.22 9.54 10.34
C GLU A 247 -18.03 10.42 9.89
N ARG A 248 -17.09 10.72 10.78
CA ARG A 248 -15.85 11.46 10.47
C ARG A 248 -14.65 10.55 10.66
N LEU A 249 -13.71 10.68 9.75
CA LEU A 249 -12.38 10.07 9.85
C LEU A 249 -11.39 11.13 10.31
N ILE A 250 -10.60 10.81 11.32
CA ILE A 250 -9.48 11.61 11.81
C ILE A 250 -8.26 10.73 11.71
N CYS A 251 -7.27 11.15 10.95
CA CYS A 251 -6.04 10.40 10.71
C CYS A 251 -4.84 11.21 11.17
N CYS A 252 -3.85 10.55 11.72
CA CYS A 252 -2.54 11.12 11.94
C CYS A 252 -1.45 10.10 11.61
N ALA A 253 -0.32 10.59 11.10
CA ALA A 253 0.91 9.84 11.01
C ALA A 253 1.75 10.12 12.26
N THR A 254 2.44 9.11 12.75
CA THR A 254 3.35 9.21 13.88
C THR A 254 4.73 8.71 13.48
N ALA A 255 5.77 9.27 14.08
CA ALA A 255 7.13 8.78 13.90
C ALA A 255 7.29 7.45 14.63
N ALA A 256 6.94 6.35 13.95
CA ALA A 256 7.20 4.99 14.42
C ALA A 256 8.48 4.40 13.79
N GLY A 257 9.22 5.17 13.10
CA GLY A 257 10.27 4.83 12.18
C GLY A 257 11.50 4.10 12.73
N PRO A 258 12.63 4.16 12.01
CA PRO A 258 13.83 3.33 12.20
C PRO A 258 14.45 3.33 13.60
N ALA A 259 14.04 4.24 14.48
CA ALA A 259 14.49 4.27 15.87
C ALA A 259 14.11 2.99 16.64
N PHE A 260 12.97 2.38 16.31
CA PHE A 260 12.53 1.11 16.90
C PHE A 260 13.07 -0.11 16.14
N GLU A 261 13.42 0.06 14.88
CA GLU A 261 14.08 -0.97 14.06
C GLU A 261 15.60 -0.98 14.25
N GLY A 262 16.13 -0.20 15.18
CA GLY A 262 17.54 -0.15 15.52
C GLY A 262 18.46 0.51 14.49
N ALA A 263 17.94 1.22 13.49
CA ALA A 263 18.74 1.84 12.44
C ALA A 263 19.70 2.94 12.92
N GLY A 264 19.51 3.46 14.13
CA GLY A 264 20.40 4.44 14.78
C GLY A 264 21.17 3.91 15.98
N LEU A 265 21.04 2.61 16.28
CA LEU A 265 21.69 1.99 17.45
C LEU A 265 22.90 1.17 17.03
N SER A 266 23.99 1.25 17.82
CA SER A 266 25.23 0.51 17.53
C SER A 266 25.07 -1.02 17.55
N CYS A 267 24.02 -1.53 18.19
CA CYS A 267 23.66 -2.95 18.29
C CYS A 267 22.23 -3.22 17.77
N GLY A 268 21.66 -2.31 16.99
CA GLY A 268 20.33 -2.47 16.40
C GLY A 268 20.32 -3.49 15.26
N MET A 269 19.19 -4.15 15.09
CA MET A 269 18.94 -5.10 14.01
C MET A 269 17.75 -4.61 13.19
N ARG A 270 17.83 -4.75 11.87
CA ARG A 270 16.66 -4.47 11.00
C ARG A 270 15.61 -5.56 11.24
N GLY A 271 14.37 -5.14 11.37
CA GLY A 271 13.21 -6.02 11.47
C GLY A 271 12.90 -6.79 10.20
#